data_de10830d03a9056e2354425c1ffd31a7
#
_entry.id   de10830d03a9056e2354425c1ffd31a7
#
_cell.length_a   1.000
_cell.length_b   1.000
_cell.length_c   1.000
_cell.angle_alpha   90.00
_cell.angle_beta   90.00
_cell.angle_gamma   90.00
#
_symmetry.space_group_name_H-M   'P 1'
#
loop_
_entity.id
_entity.type
_entity.pdbx_description
1 polymer ?
#
loop_
_entity_poly.entity_id
_entity_poly.type
_entity_poly.pdbx_seq_one_letter_code
_entity_poly.pdbx_strand_id
1 'polypeptide(L)'
;RGGWYYIFAPAGGVATGWQVCLRSRSISGPYETQVVLKQGSSETNGPHQGAWVETPEGEHWFLHFQSRGLYGRVTHLQPMTWQADGWPYIGIPDETPVPPDAIAVGEECAEAAPIANAADCGIAVETYRKPKAPECEPSGEIGDDDFSGALGLQWQFMGNWQPDFYEVGGGKLRLYARKLPDGGNRLWQCPQTLTQKIACPAFFATTTLDAAHLQAGEQAGVGFVGGQYA
;
A
#
# COMPACT_ATOMS: atom_id res chain seq x y z
N ARG A 1 9.09 16.98 16.14
CA ARG A 1 8.75 16.61 17.52
C ARG A 1 9.91 16.95 18.46
N GLY A 2 9.63 17.57 19.62
CA GLY A 2 10.67 17.82 20.65
C GLY A 2 11.90 18.61 20.17
N GLY A 3 11.75 19.49 19.20
CA GLY A 3 12.83 20.27 18.60
C GLY A 3 13.72 19.47 17.64
N TRP A 4 13.29 18.28 17.20
CA TRP A 4 13.89 17.48 16.13
C TRP A 4 13.03 17.49 14.88
N TYR A 5 13.67 17.45 13.72
CA TYR A 5 13.12 17.09 12.43
C TYR A 5 13.28 15.58 12.23
N TYR A 6 12.25 14.90 11.77
CA TYR A 6 12.26 13.48 11.48
C TYR A 6 11.89 13.22 10.04
N ILE A 7 12.61 12.30 9.40
CA ILE A 7 12.32 11.80 8.06
C ILE A 7 12.19 10.28 8.16
N PHE A 8 11.04 9.74 7.80
CA PHE A 8 10.84 8.30 7.63
C PHE A 8 11.10 7.96 6.17
N ALA A 9 12.09 7.14 5.91
CA ALA A 9 12.52 6.80 4.55
C ALA A 9 12.60 5.28 4.34
N PRO A 10 12.28 4.81 3.13
CA PRO A 10 12.45 3.41 2.77
C PRO A 10 13.89 3.07 2.45
N ALA A 11 14.28 1.81 2.66
CA ALA A 11 15.55 1.25 2.22
C ALA A 11 15.37 -0.21 1.79
N GLY A 12 16.27 -0.78 1.00
CA GLY A 12 16.36 -2.21 0.71
C GLY A 12 15.35 -2.79 -0.30
N GLY A 13 14.56 -1.95 -0.96
CA GLY A 13 13.63 -2.39 -2.02
C GLY A 13 12.29 -2.95 -1.54
N VAL A 14 11.39 -3.23 -2.48
CA VAL A 14 9.98 -3.54 -2.19
C VAL A 14 9.78 -4.88 -1.50
N ALA A 15 10.55 -5.90 -1.89
CA ALA A 15 10.36 -7.26 -1.37
C ALA A 15 11.14 -7.53 -0.07
N THR A 16 12.24 -6.83 0.15
CA THR A 16 13.21 -7.10 1.22
C THR A 16 13.54 -5.87 2.06
N GLY A 17 12.85 -4.77 1.86
CA GLY A 17 13.17 -3.49 2.46
C GLY A 17 12.87 -3.40 3.95
N TRP A 18 13.34 -2.31 4.51
CA TRP A 18 13.12 -1.93 5.90
C TRP A 18 12.86 -0.43 6.01
N GLN A 19 12.35 0.00 7.14
CA GLN A 19 12.09 1.40 7.42
C GLN A 19 13.24 2.01 8.19
N VAL A 20 13.78 3.10 7.68
CA VAL A 20 14.71 3.95 8.42
C VAL A 20 14.00 5.21 8.90
N CYS A 21 14.49 5.73 10.01
CA CYS A 21 14.15 7.05 10.52
C CYS A 21 15.43 7.88 10.61
N LEU A 22 15.40 9.08 10.06
CA LEU A 22 16.47 10.04 10.15
C LEU A 22 16.02 11.18 11.06
N ARG A 23 16.91 11.72 11.88
CA ARG A 23 16.62 12.90 12.70
C ARG A 23 17.73 13.92 12.70
N SER A 24 17.36 15.19 12.84
CA SER A 24 18.31 16.31 12.96
C SER A 24 17.69 17.45 13.78
N ARG A 25 18.55 18.26 14.38
CA ARG A 25 18.17 19.55 14.98
C ARG A 25 18.00 20.66 13.96
N SER A 26 18.50 20.47 12.76
CA SER A 26 18.39 21.41 11.63
C SER A 26 17.72 20.72 10.44
N ILE A 27 16.84 21.43 9.72
CA ILE A 27 16.20 20.90 8.52
C ILE A 27 17.22 20.58 7.40
N SER A 28 18.36 21.23 7.42
CA SER A 28 19.45 21.00 6.47
C SER A 28 20.42 19.92 6.92
N GLY A 29 20.18 19.26 8.06
CA GLY A 29 21.08 18.24 8.63
C GLY A 29 22.26 18.85 9.42
N PRO A 30 23.28 18.03 9.75
CA PRO A 30 23.38 16.62 9.44
C PRO A 30 22.32 15.76 10.13
N TYR A 31 21.97 14.64 9.52
CA TYR A 31 20.99 13.71 10.05
C TYR A 31 21.65 12.46 10.64
N GLU A 32 21.21 12.07 11.82
CA GLU A 32 21.45 10.74 12.38
C GLU A 32 20.42 9.78 11.79
N THR A 33 20.80 8.52 11.60
CA THR A 33 19.92 7.52 10.95
C THR A 33 19.83 6.25 11.79
N GLN A 34 18.61 5.71 11.93
CA GLN A 34 18.35 4.40 12.55
C GLN A 34 17.38 3.58 11.70
N VAL A 35 17.56 2.23 11.70
CA VAL A 35 16.49 1.30 11.30
C VAL A 35 15.46 1.26 12.43
N VAL A 36 14.18 1.40 12.09
CA VAL A 36 13.10 1.49 13.08
C VAL A 36 12.04 0.40 12.90
N LEU A 37 12.04 -0.28 11.76
CA LEU A 37 11.18 -1.43 11.47
C LEU A 37 11.83 -2.30 10.40
N LYS A 38 11.88 -3.61 10.64
CA LYS A 38 12.37 -4.62 9.68
C LYS A 38 11.43 -5.82 9.63
N GLN A 39 11.67 -6.74 8.73
CA GLN A 39 10.96 -8.02 8.71
C GLN A 39 11.29 -8.87 9.95
N GLY A 40 12.58 -9.09 10.24
CA GLY A 40 13.02 -9.97 11.32
C GLY A 40 12.40 -11.36 11.20
N SER A 41 11.88 -11.87 12.31
CA SER A 41 11.18 -13.16 12.37
C SER A 41 9.71 -13.10 11.90
N SER A 42 9.19 -11.92 11.55
CA SER A 42 7.79 -11.77 11.09
C SER A 42 7.60 -12.27 9.66
N GLU A 43 6.35 -12.63 9.33
CA GLU A 43 5.96 -12.99 7.96
C GLU A 43 5.73 -11.77 7.05
N THR A 44 5.82 -10.56 7.60
CA THR A 44 5.61 -9.31 6.84
C THR A 44 6.91 -8.91 6.16
N ASN A 45 7.08 -9.32 4.91
CA ASN A 45 8.26 -8.97 4.13
C ASN A 45 8.29 -7.48 3.76
N GLY A 46 9.49 -6.92 3.74
CA GLY A 46 9.73 -5.57 3.26
C GLY A 46 8.90 -4.45 3.93
N PRO A 47 8.77 -4.39 5.26
CA PRO A 47 7.95 -3.40 5.93
C PRO A 47 8.60 -2.01 5.85
N HIS A 48 8.24 -1.20 4.88
CA HIS A 48 8.80 0.13 4.64
C HIS A 48 7.82 1.05 3.88
N GLN A 49 8.29 2.23 3.47
CA GLN A 49 7.50 3.29 2.82
C GLN A 49 6.28 3.69 3.68
N GLY A 50 6.51 3.85 4.96
CA GLY A 50 5.45 4.11 5.92
C GLY A 50 5.37 5.55 6.38
N ALA A 51 4.35 5.80 7.20
CA ALA A 51 4.07 7.09 7.81
C ALA A 51 3.68 6.93 9.28
N TRP A 52 4.20 7.82 10.11
CA TRP A 52 3.76 7.97 11.48
C TRP A 52 2.45 8.74 11.55
N VAL A 53 1.54 8.25 12.38
CA VAL A 53 0.25 8.88 12.69
C VAL A 53 0.11 9.00 14.21
N GLU A 54 -0.40 10.12 14.65
CA GLU A 54 -0.79 10.35 16.05
C GLU A 54 -2.31 10.49 16.12
N THR A 55 -2.95 9.72 17.01
CA THR A 55 -4.39 9.84 17.22
C THR A 55 -4.72 11.08 18.09
N PRO A 56 -5.96 11.57 18.06
CA PRO A 56 -6.39 12.65 18.95
C PRO A 56 -6.14 12.37 20.44
N GLU A 57 -6.12 11.09 20.83
CA GLU A 57 -5.86 10.61 22.20
C GLU A 57 -4.36 10.48 22.52
N GLY A 58 -3.48 10.85 21.56
CA GLY A 58 -2.03 10.83 21.75
C GLY A 58 -1.38 9.46 21.59
N GLU A 59 -2.07 8.48 21.00
CA GLU A 59 -1.45 7.21 20.62
C GLU A 59 -0.66 7.37 19.33
N HIS A 60 0.48 6.69 19.25
CA HIS A 60 1.32 6.71 18.05
C HIS A 60 1.20 5.39 17.31
N TRP A 61 1.04 5.48 16.01
CA TRP A 61 0.88 4.37 15.08
C TRP A 61 1.72 4.58 13.85
N PHE A 62 2.11 3.49 13.20
CA PHE A 62 2.87 3.54 11.96
C PHE A 62 2.18 2.72 10.88
N LEU A 63 1.85 3.37 9.78
CA LEU A 63 1.29 2.74 8.59
C LEU A 63 2.45 2.35 7.67
N HIS A 64 2.45 1.14 7.15
CA HIS A 64 3.38 0.70 6.13
C HIS A 64 2.69 -0.27 5.17
N PHE A 65 3.38 -0.78 4.18
CA PHE A 65 2.82 -1.80 3.30
C PHE A 65 3.66 -3.08 3.26
N GLN A 66 3.04 -4.13 2.75
CA GLN A 66 3.65 -5.37 2.35
C GLN A 66 3.30 -5.66 0.90
N SER A 67 4.26 -6.07 0.07
CA SER A 67 3.98 -6.51 -1.30
C SER A 67 3.47 -7.95 -1.30
N ARG A 68 2.23 -8.16 -1.75
CA ARG A 68 1.51 -9.45 -1.72
C ARG A 68 1.11 -9.94 -3.11
N GLY A 69 2.00 -9.81 -4.09
CA GLY A 69 1.75 -10.31 -5.44
C GLY A 69 0.50 -9.68 -6.07
N LEU A 70 -0.50 -10.50 -6.40
CA LEU A 70 -1.75 -10.03 -7.03
C LEU A 70 -2.57 -9.07 -6.20
N TYR A 71 -2.43 -9.11 -4.86
CA TYR A 71 -3.09 -8.13 -3.98
C TYR A 71 -2.42 -6.75 -4.01
N GLY A 72 -1.25 -6.68 -4.63
CA GLY A 72 -0.46 -5.46 -4.65
C GLY A 72 0.15 -5.14 -3.30
N ARG A 73 0.02 -3.88 -2.89
CA ARG A 73 0.58 -3.36 -1.65
C ARG A 73 -0.49 -3.34 -0.56
N VAL A 74 -0.52 -4.39 0.24
CA VAL A 74 -1.43 -4.49 1.40
C VAL A 74 -0.92 -3.59 2.51
N THR A 75 -1.78 -2.72 3.02
CA THR A 75 -1.45 -1.78 4.08
C THR A 75 -1.55 -2.45 5.45
N HIS A 76 -0.54 -2.23 6.27
CA HIS A 76 -0.45 -2.67 7.66
C HIS A 76 -0.42 -1.46 8.59
N LEU A 77 -0.93 -1.64 9.80
CA LEU A 77 -0.81 -0.69 10.91
C LEU A 77 0.02 -1.35 12.00
N GLN A 78 0.97 -0.61 12.57
CA GLN A 78 1.81 -1.09 13.66
C GLN A 78 1.70 -0.17 14.88
N PRO A 79 1.71 -0.71 16.10
CA PRO A 79 1.91 0.10 17.28
C PRO A 79 3.29 0.77 17.23
N MET A 80 3.35 2.02 17.69
CA MET A 80 4.59 2.78 17.73
C MET A 80 4.72 3.52 19.06
N THR A 81 5.93 3.58 19.58
CA THR A 81 6.25 4.36 20.77
C THR A 81 7.46 5.24 20.51
N TRP A 82 7.51 6.39 21.18
CA TRP A 82 8.71 7.21 21.22
C TRP A 82 9.52 6.86 22.46
N GLN A 83 10.77 6.45 22.25
CA GLN A 83 11.67 6.11 23.34
C GLN A 83 12.22 7.37 24.05
N ALA A 84 12.79 7.18 25.22
CA ALA A 84 13.33 8.29 26.03
C ALA A 84 14.46 9.06 25.33
N ASP A 85 15.22 8.37 24.47
CA ASP A 85 16.28 8.97 23.64
C ASP A 85 15.75 9.71 22.40
N GLY A 86 14.43 9.69 22.18
CA GLY A 86 13.73 10.38 21.10
C GLY A 86 13.66 9.61 19.78
N TRP A 87 14.09 8.35 19.73
CA TRP A 87 13.86 7.50 18.56
C TRP A 87 12.49 6.80 18.61
N PRO A 88 11.86 6.57 17.46
CA PRO A 88 10.66 5.77 17.40
C PRO A 88 11.01 4.27 17.49
N TYR A 89 10.15 3.52 18.16
CA TYR A 89 10.15 2.06 18.16
C TYR A 89 8.83 1.59 17.55
N ILE A 90 8.88 0.81 16.46
CA ILE A 90 7.72 0.41 15.67
C ILE A 90 7.56 -1.11 15.76
N GLY A 91 6.33 -1.57 16.07
CA GLY A 91 6.04 -3.00 16.21
C GLY A 91 6.45 -3.55 17.57
N ILE A 92 6.99 -4.76 17.59
CA ILE A 92 7.42 -5.48 18.79
C ILE A 92 8.89 -5.88 18.70
N PRO A 93 9.54 -6.26 19.83
CA PRO A 93 10.89 -6.81 19.80
C PRO A 93 10.98 -8.07 18.96
N ASP A 94 12.09 -8.23 18.25
CA ASP A 94 12.41 -9.48 17.56
C ASP A 94 13.04 -10.47 18.55
N GLU A 95 12.36 -11.57 18.81
CA GLU A 95 12.86 -12.62 19.73
C GLU A 95 14.00 -13.43 19.11
N THR A 96 14.15 -13.37 17.78
CA THR A 96 15.24 -14.02 17.04
C THR A 96 16.02 -12.97 16.25
N PRO A 97 16.85 -12.15 16.91
CA PRO A 97 17.54 -11.06 16.23
C PRO A 97 18.46 -11.60 15.12
N VAL A 98 18.24 -11.07 13.92
CA VAL A 98 19.13 -11.35 12.78
C VAL A 98 20.39 -10.49 12.96
N PRO A 99 21.60 -11.06 12.83
CA PRO A 99 22.82 -10.29 12.89
C PRO A 99 22.80 -9.10 11.90
N PRO A 100 23.37 -7.94 12.23
CA PRO A 100 23.35 -6.75 11.37
C PRO A 100 23.93 -6.97 9.97
N ASP A 101 24.87 -7.88 9.84
CA ASP A 101 25.52 -8.31 8.60
C ASP A 101 24.64 -9.23 7.72
N ALA A 102 23.58 -9.82 8.29
CA ALA A 102 22.62 -10.63 7.55
C ALA A 102 21.49 -9.81 6.92
N ILE A 103 21.42 -8.51 7.17
CA ILE A 103 20.53 -7.61 6.41
C ILE A 103 21.15 -7.45 5.03
N ALA A 104 20.67 -8.28 4.09
CA ALA A 104 21.10 -8.18 2.70
C ALA A 104 20.81 -6.77 2.17
N VAL A 105 21.87 -6.01 1.99
CA VAL A 105 21.82 -4.78 1.18
C VAL A 105 21.60 -5.27 -0.24
N GLY A 106 20.43 -5.02 -0.83
CA GLY A 106 20.19 -5.35 -2.22
C GLY A 106 21.27 -4.71 -3.09
N GLU A 107 21.67 -5.36 -4.18
CA GLU A 107 22.76 -4.94 -5.07
C GLU A 107 22.63 -3.49 -5.57
N GLU A 108 21.43 -2.91 -5.54
CA GLU A 108 21.16 -1.51 -5.91
C GLU A 108 21.53 -0.49 -4.79
N CYS A 109 21.86 -0.94 -3.59
CA CYS A 109 22.23 -0.09 -2.44
C CYS A 109 23.66 -0.34 -1.94
N ALA A 110 24.57 -0.75 -2.79
CA ALA A 110 25.93 -1.15 -2.44
C ALA A 110 26.80 -0.06 -1.77
N GLU A 111 26.31 1.18 -1.65
CA GLU A 111 27.02 2.28 -0.99
C GLU A 111 26.46 2.66 0.41
N ALA A 112 25.38 2.05 0.86
CA ALA A 112 24.86 2.31 2.19
C ALA A 112 25.69 1.54 3.24
N ALA A 113 26.43 2.27 4.06
CA ALA A 113 27.12 1.69 5.21
C ALA A 113 26.15 0.89 6.10
N PRO A 114 26.57 -0.25 6.67
CA PRO A 114 25.74 -1.01 7.59
C PRO A 114 25.24 -0.11 8.72
N ILE A 115 23.94 -0.09 8.92
CA ILE A 115 23.35 0.76 9.96
C ILE A 115 23.55 0.04 11.30
N ALA A 116 24.32 0.62 12.18
CA ALA A 116 24.88 0.00 13.38
C ALA A 116 23.86 -0.51 14.42
N ASN A 117 22.58 -0.24 14.26
CA ASN A 117 21.55 -0.58 15.26
C ASN A 117 20.34 -1.34 14.71
N ALA A 118 20.50 -2.00 13.56
CA ALA A 118 19.42 -2.82 12.99
C ALA A 118 19.00 -4.01 13.89
N ALA A 119 19.85 -4.40 14.87
CA ALA A 119 19.53 -5.46 15.81
C ALA A 119 18.42 -5.07 16.80
N ASP A 120 18.33 -3.80 17.19
CA ASP A 120 17.44 -3.30 18.26
C ASP A 120 16.15 -2.67 17.74
N CYS A 121 15.84 -2.77 16.45
CA CYS A 121 14.59 -2.25 15.90
C CYS A 121 13.45 -3.27 16.01
N GLY A 122 12.20 -2.76 15.99
CA GLY A 122 11.02 -3.61 16.01
C GLY A 122 10.76 -4.35 14.71
N ILE A 123 9.91 -5.35 14.81
CA ILE A 123 9.35 -6.10 13.68
C ILE A 123 7.83 -5.91 13.62
N ALA A 124 7.26 -6.17 12.45
CA ALA A 124 5.82 -6.09 12.27
C ALA A 124 5.08 -7.10 13.17
N VAL A 125 3.96 -6.67 13.73
CA VAL A 125 3.08 -7.49 14.54
C VAL A 125 1.75 -7.68 13.81
N GLU A 126 1.18 -8.88 13.87
CA GLU A 126 -0.08 -9.22 13.21
C GLU A 126 -1.31 -8.92 14.06
N THR A 127 -1.15 -8.96 15.39
CA THR A 127 -2.24 -8.75 16.33
C THR A 127 -1.85 -7.72 17.38
N TYR A 128 -2.68 -6.70 17.54
CA TYR A 128 -2.47 -5.62 18.51
C TYR A 128 -3.81 -5.07 18.99
N ARG A 129 -3.77 -4.31 20.07
CA ARG A 129 -4.95 -3.60 20.60
C ARG A 129 -5.45 -2.60 19.54
N LYS A 130 -6.77 -2.57 19.33
CA LYS A 130 -7.38 -1.57 18.45
C LYS A 130 -6.97 -0.14 18.89
N PRO A 131 -6.59 0.73 17.95
CA PRO A 131 -6.34 2.14 18.25
C PRO A 131 -7.55 2.77 18.95
N LYS A 132 -7.29 3.66 19.88
CA LYS A 132 -8.33 4.54 20.40
C LYS A 132 -8.70 5.54 19.32
N ALA A 133 -9.89 5.42 18.81
CA ALA A 133 -10.48 6.32 17.82
C ALA A 133 -11.95 6.50 18.15
N PRO A 134 -12.57 7.63 17.77
CA PRO A 134 -14.00 7.80 17.85
C PRO A 134 -14.71 6.62 17.18
N GLU A 135 -15.78 6.13 17.78
CA GLU A 135 -16.64 5.15 17.12
C GLU A 135 -17.22 5.79 15.85
N CYS A 136 -17.08 5.10 14.75
CA CYS A 136 -17.74 5.47 13.51
C CYS A 136 -18.58 4.27 13.05
N GLU A 137 -19.71 4.55 12.43
CA GLU A 137 -20.47 3.50 11.75
C GLU A 137 -19.57 2.84 10.69
N PRO A 138 -19.56 1.51 10.62
CA PRO A 138 -18.84 0.83 9.58
C PRO A 138 -19.34 1.35 8.22
N SER A 139 -18.44 1.84 7.38
CA SER A 139 -18.78 2.01 5.97
C SER A 139 -19.18 0.64 5.45
N GLY A 140 -20.33 0.55 4.75
CA GLY A 140 -20.85 -0.70 4.22
C GLY A 140 -19.80 -1.49 3.44
N GLU A 141 -20.10 -2.74 3.15
CA GLU A 141 -19.18 -3.61 2.41
C GLU A 141 -18.74 -2.92 1.11
N ILE A 142 -17.41 -2.76 0.98
CA ILE A 142 -16.81 -2.22 -0.23
C ILE A 142 -16.70 -3.37 -1.22
N GLY A 143 -17.52 -3.36 -2.25
CA GLY A 143 -17.45 -4.43 -3.25
C GLY A 143 -18.56 -4.32 -4.28
N ASP A 144 -19.79 -4.41 -3.86
CA ASP A 144 -20.94 -4.39 -4.75
C ASP A 144 -21.32 -2.96 -5.15
N ASP A 145 -21.87 -2.82 -6.35
CA ASP A 145 -22.40 -1.56 -6.85
C ASP A 145 -23.59 -1.87 -7.76
N ASP A 146 -24.71 -1.27 -7.47
CA ASP A 146 -25.94 -1.36 -8.29
C ASP A 146 -26.03 -0.26 -9.34
N PHE A 147 -25.06 0.63 -9.39
CA PHE A 147 -24.97 1.76 -10.31
C PHE A 147 -26.16 2.70 -10.28
N SER A 148 -26.86 2.77 -9.16
CA SER A 148 -27.98 3.69 -8.96
C SER A 148 -27.52 5.15 -8.74
N GLY A 149 -26.29 5.32 -8.24
CA GLY A 149 -25.67 6.62 -7.94
C GLY A 149 -24.33 6.81 -8.65
N ALA A 150 -23.53 7.74 -8.14
CA ALA A 150 -22.15 7.94 -8.62
C ALA A 150 -21.27 6.76 -8.24
N LEU A 151 -20.23 6.49 -9.02
CA LEU A 151 -19.23 5.47 -8.68
C LEU A 151 -18.60 5.76 -7.32
N GLY A 152 -18.58 4.76 -6.46
CA GLY A 152 -17.97 4.82 -5.14
C GLY A 152 -16.44 4.77 -5.19
N LEU A 153 -15.79 4.94 -4.03
CA LEU A 153 -14.33 4.95 -3.90
C LEU A 153 -13.66 3.60 -4.16
N GLN A 154 -14.43 2.51 -4.23
CA GLN A 154 -13.93 1.18 -4.59
C GLN A 154 -13.52 1.10 -6.06
N TRP A 155 -14.02 1.97 -6.91
CA TRP A 155 -13.74 1.98 -8.33
C TRP A 155 -12.50 2.82 -8.67
N GLN A 156 -11.68 2.31 -9.56
CA GLN A 156 -10.48 2.98 -10.03
C GLN A 156 -10.27 2.73 -11.52
N PHE A 157 -9.99 3.79 -12.28
CA PHE A 157 -9.54 3.65 -13.66
C PHE A 157 -8.05 3.30 -13.73
N MET A 158 -7.67 2.55 -14.76
CA MET A 158 -6.26 2.16 -14.97
C MET A 158 -5.37 3.35 -15.31
N GLY A 159 -5.90 4.38 -15.94
CA GLY A 159 -5.17 5.60 -16.31
C GLY A 159 -5.82 6.86 -15.79
N ASN A 160 -5.32 8.02 -16.23
CA ASN A 160 -5.87 9.32 -15.87
C ASN A 160 -7.33 9.40 -16.29
N TRP A 161 -8.19 9.52 -15.30
CA TRP A 161 -9.63 9.61 -15.50
C TRP A 161 -10.00 10.79 -16.43
N GLN A 162 -10.96 10.53 -17.31
CA GLN A 162 -11.61 11.53 -18.15
C GLN A 162 -13.13 11.43 -18.00
N PRO A 163 -13.87 12.55 -18.03
CA PRO A 163 -15.31 12.54 -17.81
C PRO A 163 -16.10 11.78 -18.88
N ASP A 164 -15.50 11.54 -20.02
CA ASP A 164 -16.09 10.82 -21.15
C ASP A 164 -15.75 9.32 -21.19
N PHE A 165 -15.17 8.77 -20.11
CA PHE A 165 -14.90 7.33 -20.03
C PHE A 165 -16.15 6.52 -19.70
N TYR A 166 -17.10 7.11 -18.98
CA TYR A 166 -18.27 6.39 -18.53
C TYR A 166 -19.47 7.32 -18.28
N GLU A 167 -20.63 6.69 -18.22
CA GLU A 167 -21.86 7.22 -17.62
C GLU A 167 -22.39 6.22 -16.60
N VAL A 168 -22.91 6.71 -15.47
CA VAL A 168 -23.51 5.90 -14.42
C VAL A 168 -24.83 6.50 -13.97
N GLY A 169 -25.80 5.64 -13.70
CA GLY A 169 -27.08 6.04 -13.18
C GLY A 169 -28.21 5.12 -13.64
N GLY A 170 -29.31 5.16 -12.88
CA GLY A 170 -30.49 4.33 -13.18
C GLY A 170 -30.23 2.82 -13.14
N GLY A 171 -29.32 2.36 -12.28
CA GLY A 171 -28.95 0.96 -12.17
C GLY A 171 -28.07 0.46 -13.32
N LYS A 172 -27.37 1.34 -14.01
CA LYS A 172 -26.50 0.97 -15.14
C LYS A 172 -25.21 1.75 -15.12
N LEU A 173 -24.12 1.05 -15.47
CA LEU A 173 -22.84 1.62 -15.82
C LEU A 173 -22.62 1.42 -17.33
N ARG A 174 -22.34 2.52 -18.05
CA ARG A 174 -21.93 2.49 -19.44
C ARG A 174 -20.46 2.87 -19.52
N LEU A 175 -19.64 1.96 -20.04
CA LEU A 175 -18.24 2.22 -20.34
C LEU A 175 -18.08 2.48 -21.84
N TYR A 176 -17.40 3.55 -22.19
CA TYR A 176 -17.14 3.90 -23.58
C TYR A 176 -15.84 3.29 -24.04
N ALA A 177 -15.93 2.41 -25.05
CA ALA A 177 -14.76 1.80 -25.68
C ALA A 177 -13.88 2.88 -26.31
N ARG A 178 -12.58 2.72 -26.18
CA ARG A 178 -11.56 3.56 -26.79
C ARG A 178 -10.60 2.69 -27.58
N LYS A 179 -10.09 3.21 -28.67
CA LYS A 179 -9.00 2.54 -29.40
C LYS A 179 -7.79 2.43 -28.48
N LEU A 180 -7.20 1.25 -28.42
CA LEU A 180 -5.95 1.04 -27.76
C LEU A 180 -4.84 1.91 -28.35
N PRO A 181 -3.85 2.36 -27.55
CA PRO A 181 -2.67 2.99 -28.11
C PRO A 181 -2.01 2.12 -29.18
N ASP A 182 -1.36 2.75 -30.13
CA ASP A 182 -0.72 2.05 -31.24
C ASP A 182 0.29 1.01 -30.70
N GLY A 183 0.13 -0.25 -31.15
CA GLY A 183 0.87 -1.40 -30.63
C GLY A 183 0.37 -1.96 -29.30
N GLY A 184 -0.63 -1.35 -28.66
CA GLY A 184 -1.25 -1.84 -27.45
C GLY A 184 -2.20 -2.99 -27.73
N ASN A 185 -2.08 -4.07 -26.94
CA ASN A 185 -2.99 -5.21 -26.97
C ASN A 185 -3.38 -5.71 -25.58
N ARG A 186 -3.12 -4.91 -24.55
CA ARG A 186 -3.31 -5.32 -23.18
C ARG A 186 -4.27 -4.37 -22.44
N LEU A 187 -5.15 -4.92 -21.62
CA LEU A 187 -6.13 -4.17 -20.85
C LEU A 187 -5.51 -3.10 -19.92
N TRP A 188 -4.35 -3.35 -19.35
CA TRP A 188 -3.67 -2.38 -18.50
C TRP A 188 -3.13 -1.16 -19.27
N GLN A 189 -3.10 -1.19 -20.59
CA GLN A 189 -2.80 -0.05 -21.47
C GLN A 189 -4.05 0.77 -21.81
N CYS A 190 -5.24 0.28 -21.41
CA CYS A 190 -6.51 0.97 -21.62
C CYS A 190 -6.79 1.86 -20.41
N PRO A 191 -6.66 3.19 -20.51
CA PRO A 191 -6.88 4.07 -19.37
C PRO A 191 -8.32 4.02 -18.84
N GLN A 192 -9.30 3.70 -19.69
CA GLN A 192 -10.73 3.61 -19.35
C GLN A 192 -11.13 2.26 -18.72
N THR A 193 -10.22 1.31 -18.56
CA THR A 193 -10.52 0.06 -17.84
C THR A 193 -10.86 0.39 -16.39
N LEU A 194 -12.07 0.04 -15.97
CA LEU A 194 -12.54 0.24 -14.60
C LEU A 194 -12.23 -0.99 -13.76
N THR A 195 -11.65 -0.79 -12.61
CA THR A 195 -11.15 -1.87 -11.75
C THR A 195 -11.56 -1.69 -10.30
N GLN A 196 -11.58 -2.81 -9.59
CA GLN A 196 -11.58 -2.87 -8.13
C GLN A 196 -10.38 -3.69 -7.64
N LYS A 197 -9.92 -3.42 -6.42
CA LYS A 197 -8.88 -4.22 -5.79
C LYS A 197 -9.44 -5.54 -5.30
N ILE A 198 -8.62 -6.58 -5.41
CA ILE A 198 -8.91 -7.88 -4.81
C ILE A 198 -8.74 -7.74 -3.29
N ALA A 199 -9.83 -7.90 -2.54
CA ALA A 199 -9.85 -7.68 -1.10
C ALA A 199 -9.57 -8.95 -0.28
N CYS A 200 -9.76 -10.15 -0.85
CA CYS A 200 -9.63 -11.42 -0.14
C CYS A 200 -9.19 -12.56 -1.08
N PRO A 201 -8.68 -13.68 -0.52
CA PRO A 201 -8.17 -14.81 -1.32
C PRO A 201 -9.22 -15.56 -2.13
N ALA A 202 -10.48 -15.50 -1.73
CA ALA A 202 -11.58 -16.15 -2.41
C ALA A 202 -12.79 -15.21 -2.47
N PHE A 203 -13.34 -15.01 -3.66
CA PHE A 203 -14.49 -14.14 -3.89
C PHE A 203 -15.23 -14.57 -5.16
N PHE A 204 -16.45 -14.09 -5.31
CA PHE A 204 -17.20 -14.16 -6.53
C PHE A 204 -17.36 -12.74 -7.10
N ALA A 205 -17.20 -12.63 -8.40
CA ALA A 205 -17.50 -11.40 -9.13
C ALA A 205 -18.51 -11.74 -10.22
N THR A 206 -19.66 -11.09 -10.20
CA THR A 206 -20.72 -11.29 -11.19
C THR A 206 -21.20 -9.94 -11.71
N THR A 207 -21.52 -9.89 -12.98
CA THR A 207 -22.15 -8.72 -13.59
C THR A 207 -23.08 -9.15 -14.71
N THR A 208 -24.07 -8.31 -15.00
CA THR A 208 -24.89 -8.46 -16.20
C THR A 208 -24.35 -7.51 -17.26
N LEU A 209 -24.03 -8.04 -18.42
CA LEU A 209 -23.52 -7.28 -19.56
C LEU A 209 -24.55 -7.19 -20.68
N ASP A 210 -24.84 -5.96 -21.11
CA ASP A 210 -25.55 -5.71 -22.35
C ASP A 210 -24.54 -5.59 -23.50
N ALA A 211 -24.48 -6.59 -24.34
CA ALA A 211 -23.57 -6.70 -25.49
C ALA A 211 -24.27 -6.45 -26.84
N ALA A 212 -25.52 -6.00 -26.85
CA ALA A 212 -26.33 -5.90 -28.08
C ALA A 212 -25.76 -4.97 -29.13
N HIS A 213 -24.89 -4.03 -28.74
CA HIS A 213 -24.32 -3.02 -29.64
C HIS A 213 -22.85 -3.26 -30.00
N LEU A 214 -22.25 -4.36 -29.52
CA LEU A 214 -20.87 -4.71 -29.89
C LEU A 214 -20.76 -5.06 -31.36
N GLN A 215 -19.74 -4.51 -32.01
CA GLN A 215 -19.40 -4.80 -33.40
C GLN A 215 -18.45 -5.99 -33.49
N ALA A 216 -18.31 -6.55 -34.69
CA ALA A 216 -17.36 -7.66 -34.93
C ALA A 216 -15.93 -7.23 -34.55
N GLY A 217 -15.29 -7.98 -33.67
CA GLY A 217 -13.95 -7.72 -33.13
C GLY A 217 -13.90 -6.90 -31.86
N GLU A 218 -15.02 -6.35 -31.41
CA GLU A 218 -15.11 -5.69 -30.11
C GLU A 218 -15.31 -6.71 -28.98
N GLN A 219 -14.79 -6.41 -27.80
CA GLN A 219 -14.88 -7.27 -26.64
C GLN A 219 -15.29 -6.45 -25.41
N ALA A 220 -16.15 -7.02 -24.59
CA ALA A 220 -16.50 -6.48 -23.28
C ALA A 220 -16.68 -7.66 -22.30
N GLY A 221 -16.37 -7.45 -21.04
CA GLY A 221 -16.49 -8.49 -20.02
C GLY A 221 -15.83 -8.12 -18.72
N VAL A 222 -15.73 -9.10 -17.84
CA VAL A 222 -15.01 -9.03 -16.57
C VAL A 222 -13.77 -9.88 -16.66
N GLY A 223 -12.66 -9.39 -16.11
CA GLY A 223 -11.40 -10.11 -16.13
C GLY A 223 -10.50 -9.71 -14.97
N PHE A 224 -9.46 -10.49 -14.77
CA PHE A 224 -8.40 -10.17 -13.82
C PHE A 224 -7.30 -9.40 -14.51
N VAL A 225 -6.87 -8.31 -13.87
CA VAL A 225 -5.81 -7.43 -14.35
C VAL A 225 -4.67 -7.43 -13.35
N GLY A 226 -3.47 -7.85 -13.75
CA GLY A 226 -2.28 -7.91 -12.90
C GLY A 226 -1.02 -7.41 -13.62
N GLY A 227 0.11 -7.34 -12.92
CA GLY A 227 1.36 -6.82 -13.45
C GLY A 227 2.06 -7.71 -14.48
N GLN A 228 1.72 -9.00 -14.52
CA GLN A 228 2.20 -9.96 -15.50
C GLN A 228 1.01 -10.72 -16.09
N TYR A 229 0.77 -10.53 -17.36
CA TYR A 229 -0.19 -11.33 -18.11
C TYR A 229 0.53 -12.31 -18.97
N ALA A 230 0.00 -13.50 -18.99
CA ALA A 230 0.29 -14.45 -20.05
C ALA A 230 -0.42 -14.01 -21.34
#